data_97a99419fcc20004c3af40f6972f9446
#
_entry.id   97a99419fcc20004c3af40f6972f9446
#
_cell.length_a   1.000
_cell.length_b   1.000
_cell.length_c   1.000
_cell.angle_alpha   90.00
_cell.angle_beta   90.00
_cell.angle_gamma   90.00
#
_symmetry.space_group_name_H-M   'P 1'
#
loop_
_entity.id
_entity.type
_entity.pdbx_description
1 polymer ?
#
loop_
_entity_poly.entity_id
_entity_poly.type
_entity_poly.pdbx_seq_one_letter_code
_entity_poly.pdbx_strand_id
1 'polypeptide(L)'
;MFIQTVRIVIPLVLLQFLTGCQSDDNDKLKSEIESLKQEISQLTKEVGKIENEVKEMKDLAXNPPKKEPPTLPNQPNFTEDGTLPLLGSKDAKIAIIEFSDFQCPYCKRFTDSAFKQIKENYIDTGKVQYIARDFPLSFHAKAMGAAIAATCSLHQNSYWPMRDMLFSNVKDLGDELYXKAATDLSLNLEEFNKCMKDXSIANKVEQDLTLGKSLGIRGTPSFLIGRVENDQLVEPQIVVGAQRYAVFESLLXQLSNSDKAK
;
A
#
# COMPACT_ATOMS: atom_id res chain seq x y z
N MET A 1 77.61 22.48 89.35
CA MET A 1 76.23 22.81 89.04
C MET A 1 76.02 22.62 87.54
N PHE A 2 75.48 21.42 87.13
CA PHE A 2 75.33 20.99 85.77
C PHE A 2 73.93 21.30 85.26
N ILE A 3 73.82 22.03 84.14
CA ILE A 3 72.58 22.23 83.44
C ILE A 3 72.59 21.27 82.26
N GLN A 4 71.72 20.26 82.27
CA GLN A 4 71.51 19.33 81.21
C GLN A 4 70.48 19.92 80.24
N THR A 5 70.92 20.18 78.97
CA THR A 5 70.04 20.54 77.85
C THR A 5 69.41 19.27 77.31
N VAL A 6 68.11 19.14 77.47
CA VAL A 6 67.29 18.04 76.81
C VAL A 6 67.04 18.44 75.38
N ARG A 7 67.64 17.73 74.40
CA ARG A 7 67.32 17.81 72.99
C ARG A 7 66.08 16.98 72.66
N ILE A 8 65.00 17.59 72.35
CA ILE A 8 63.78 16.91 71.85
C ILE A 8 64.04 16.56 70.36
N VAL A 9 64.37 15.28 70.09
CA VAL A 9 64.42 14.73 68.74
C VAL A 9 62.97 14.35 68.34
N ILE A 10 62.29 15.22 67.62
CA ILE A 10 61.00 14.89 67.02
C ILE A 10 61.31 13.96 65.85
N PRO A 11 60.78 12.73 65.82
CA PRO A 11 61.11 11.82 64.72
C PRO A 11 60.51 12.31 63.44
N LEU A 12 61.39 12.57 62.49
CA LEU A 12 61.08 12.97 61.07
C LEU A 12 60.29 11.93 60.29
N VAL A 13 59.90 10.81 60.98
CA VAL A 13 59.21 9.64 60.34
C VAL A 13 57.72 9.89 60.16
N LEU A 14 57.08 10.81 60.93
CA LEU A 14 55.63 11.02 60.86
C LEU A 14 55.22 11.93 59.70
N LEU A 15 56.13 12.63 59.03
CA LEU A 15 55.79 13.51 57.91
C LEU A 15 55.78 12.79 56.56
N GLN A 16 56.31 11.56 56.46
CA GLN A 16 56.38 10.81 55.22
C GLN A 16 55.09 9.98 54.96
N PHE A 17 54.25 9.70 55.94
CA PHE A 17 53.00 8.95 55.79
C PHE A 17 51.83 9.79 55.32
N LEU A 18 51.87 11.10 55.39
CA LEU A 18 50.74 11.98 54.98
C LEU A 18 50.84 12.40 53.52
N THR A 19 51.98 12.20 52.84
CA THR A 19 52.16 12.58 51.43
C THR A 19 51.94 11.39 50.47
N GLY A 20 51.95 10.13 50.95
CA GLY A 20 51.79 8.94 50.11
C GLY A 20 50.35 8.61 49.73
N CYS A 21 49.36 8.87 50.59
CA CYS A 21 47.95 8.53 50.34
C CYS A 21 47.24 9.56 49.42
N GLN A 22 47.74 10.76 49.29
CA GLN A 22 47.06 11.84 48.51
C GLN A 22 47.49 11.86 47.03
N SER A 23 48.58 11.24 46.66
CA SER A 23 49.05 11.17 45.26
C SER A 23 48.34 10.06 44.47
N ASP A 24 48.13 8.87 45.07
CA ASP A 24 47.50 7.72 44.40
C ASP A 24 46.03 7.98 44.09
N ASP A 25 45.27 8.61 44.98
CA ASP A 25 43.88 8.97 44.74
C ASP A 25 43.74 10.04 43.67
N ASN A 26 44.64 11.02 43.60
CA ASN A 26 44.64 12.03 42.54
C ASN A 26 44.98 11.47 41.19
N ASP A 27 45.89 10.54 41.08
CA ASP A 27 46.28 9.92 39.81
C ASP A 27 45.17 8.97 39.30
N LYS A 28 44.52 8.26 40.21
CA LYS A 28 43.33 7.43 39.88
C LYS A 28 42.18 8.32 39.37
N LEU A 29 41.89 9.42 40.05
CA LEU A 29 40.85 10.36 39.64
C LEU A 29 41.15 10.99 38.28
N LYS A 30 42.39 11.36 38.00
CA LYS A 30 42.82 11.85 36.68
C LYS A 30 42.58 10.81 35.57
N SER A 31 42.91 9.52 35.81
CA SER A 31 42.70 8.46 34.85
C SER A 31 41.22 8.22 34.56
N GLU A 32 40.36 8.29 35.60
CA GLU A 32 38.90 8.20 35.43
C GLU A 32 38.34 9.38 34.65
N ILE A 33 38.79 10.59 34.92
CA ILE A 33 38.40 11.80 34.17
C ILE A 33 38.78 11.66 32.67
N GLU A 34 39.96 11.15 32.36
CA GLU A 34 40.42 10.97 30.98
C GLU A 34 39.63 9.88 30.28
N SER A 35 39.30 8.77 30.95
CA SER A 35 38.42 7.73 30.42
C SER A 35 37.02 8.28 30.12
N LEU A 36 36.43 9.04 31.04
CA LEU A 36 35.12 9.66 30.87
C LEU A 36 35.11 10.66 29.69
N LYS A 37 36.18 11.44 29.51
CA LYS A 37 36.34 12.34 28.38
C LYS A 37 36.34 11.57 27.06
N GLN A 38 37.02 10.42 26.99
CA GLN A 38 37.05 9.58 25.82
C GLN A 38 35.66 9.01 25.51
N GLU A 39 34.93 8.53 26.53
CA GLU A 39 33.54 8.05 26.38
C GLU A 39 32.61 9.16 25.89
N ILE A 40 32.69 10.35 26.47
CA ILE A 40 31.92 11.51 26.03
C ILE A 40 32.23 11.84 24.56
N SER A 41 33.50 11.83 24.17
CA SER A 41 33.91 12.09 22.77
C SER A 41 33.31 11.03 21.82
N GLN A 42 33.31 9.76 22.22
CA GLN A 42 32.74 8.69 21.43
C GLN A 42 31.21 8.83 21.30
N LEU A 43 30.54 9.04 22.42
CA LEU A 43 29.08 9.26 22.44
C LEU A 43 28.67 10.47 21.58
N THR A 44 29.44 11.54 21.65
CA THR A 44 29.19 12.74 20.81
C THR A 44 29.27 12.41 19.31
N LYS A 45 30.23 11.57 18.91
CA LYS A 45 30.34 11.12 17.50
C LYS A 45 29.14 10.22 17.11
N GLU A 46 28.71 9.34 17.99
CA GLU A 46 27.54 8.47 17.74
C GLU A 46 26.24 9.30 17.64
N VAL A 47 26.03 10.25 18.52
CA VAL A 47 24.89 11.19 18.45
C VAL A 47 24.92 11.94 17.11
N GLY A 48 26.05 12.45 16.67
CA GLY A 48 26.18 13.12 15.36
C GLY A 48 25.80 12.22 14.18
N LYS A 49 26.15 10.91 14.24
CA LYS A 49 25.73 9.94 13.20
C LYS A 49 24.21 9.77 13.20
N ILE A 50 23.63 9.56 14.38
CA ILE A 50 22.18 9.37 14.53
C ILE A 50 21.43 10.62 14.04
N GLU A 51 21.91 11.82 14.36
CA GLU A 51 21.30 13.08 13.89
C GLU A 51 21.28 13.16 12.35
N ASN A 52 22.37 12.74 11.70
CA ASN A 52 22.44 12.72 10.24
C ASN A 52 21.48 11.67 9.65
N GLU A 53 21.41 10.48 10.23
CA GLU A 53 20.47 9.43 9.79
C GLU A 53 19.00 9.88 9.95
N VAL A 54 18.68 10.52 11.07
CA VAL A 54 17.34 11.07 11.32
C VAL A 54 17.01 12.17 10.28
N LYS A 55 17.98 13.01 9.94
CA LYS A 55 17.81 14.04 8.91
C LYS A 55 17.54 13.40 7.54
N GLU A 56 18.33 12.40 7.15
CA GLU A 56 18.12 11.66 5.89
C GLU A 56 16.74 11.00 5.86
N MET A 57 16.32 10.37 6.96
CA MET A 57 15.00 9.76 7.06
C MET A 57 13.88 10.80 6.94
N LYS A 58 14.04 11.98 7.54
CA LYS A 58 13.08 13.08 7.39
C LYS A 58 13.02 13.59 5.95
N ASP A 59 14.15 13.73 5.29
CA ASP A 59 14.22 14.15 3.89
C ASP A 59 13.58 13.11 2.96
N LEU A 60 13.80 11.84 3.21
CA LEU A 60 13.14 10.73 2.50
C LEU A 60 11.64 10.67 2.76
N ALA A 61 11.21 10.92 3.98
CA ALA A 61 9.80 11.01 4.33
C ALA A 61 9.08 12.19 3.69
N UNK A 62 9.84 13.09 3.57
CA UNK A 62 9.36 14.18 3.02
C UNK A 62 9.33 14.16 1.64
N ASN A 63 10.20 13.66 1.00
CA ASN A 63 10.36 13.48 -0.44
C ASN A 63 10.61 12.00 -0.73
N PRO A 64 9.62 11.12 -0.58
CA PRO A 64 9.83 9.72 -0.92
C PRO A 64 10.24 9.63 -2.40
N PRO A 65 11.23 8.79 -2.73
CA PRO A 65 11.59 8.61 -4.13
C PRO A 65 10.34 8.18 -4.89
N LYS A 66 9.98 8.92 -5.92
CA LYS A 66 8.86 8.56 -6.81
C LYS A 66 9.26 7.27 -7.53
N LYS A 67 8.94 6.14 -6.94
CA LYS A 67 8.98 4.87 -7.66
C LYS A 67 7.86 4.94 -8.69
N GLU A 68 8.21 5.17 -9.93
CA GLU A 68 7.25 5.02 -11.01
C GLU A 68 6.67 3.59 -10.93
N PRO A 69 5.36 3.45 -11.02
CA PRO A 69 4.75 2.11 -11.04
C PRO A 69 5.38 1.27 -12.16
N PRO A 70 5.59 -0.03 -11.94
CA PRO A 70 6.14 -0.89 -12.98
C PRO A 70 5.24 -0.87 -14.23
N THR A 71 5.86 -0.64 -15.38
CA THR A 71 5.18 -0.60 -16.67
C THR A 71 5.16 -2.00 -17.26
N LEU A 72 4.00 -2.40 -17.78
CA LEU A 72 3.81 -3.68 -18.46
C LEU A 72 3.82 -3.50 -19.98
N PRO A 73 4.08 -4.58 -20.75
CA PRO A 73 3.82 -4.57 -22.19
C PRO A 73 2.35 -4.25 -22.49
N ASN A 74 2.10 -3.77 -23.68
CA ASN A 74 0.74 -3.45 -24.14
C ASN A 74 -0.19 -4.64 -23.97
N GLN A 75 -1.40 -4.37 -23.50
CA GLN A 75 -2.43 -5.38 -23.27
C GLN A 75 -3.46 -5.29 -24.38
N PRO A 76 -3.45 -6.22 -25.37
CA PRO A 76 -4.47 -6.23 -26.43
C PRO A 76 -5.82 -6.72 -25.90
N ASN A 77 -6.88 -6.29 -26.53
CA ASN A 77 -8.24 -6.79 -26.34
C ASN A 77 -8.75 -6.73 -24.88
N PHE A 78 -8.37 -5.67 -24.16
CA PHE A 78 -8.82 -5.52 -22.76
C PHE A 78 -10.31 -5.13 -22.65
N THR A 79 -10.92 -4.69 -23.74
CA THR A 79 -12.34 -4.29 -23.82
C THR A 79 -13.20 -5.29 -24.59
N GLU A 80 -12.76 -6.55 -24.66
CA GLU A 80 -13.40 -7.57 -25.52
C GLU A 80 -14.93 -7.59 -25.46
N ASP A 81 -15.54 -7.49 -26.62
CA ASP A 81 -16.92 -7.88 -27.02
C ASP A 81 -18.10 -7.42 -26.12
N GLY A 82 -17.89 -6.50 -25.21
CA GLY A 82 -18.96 -6.03 -24.31
C GLY A 82 -19.30 -7.00 -23.18
N THR A 83 -18.46 -8.02 -22.97
CA THR A 83 -18.67 -9.01 -21.89
C THR A 83 -18.02 -8.59 -20.56
N LEU A 84 -17.34 -7.42 -20.55
CA LEU A 84 -16.69 -6.91 -19.35
C LEU A 84 -17.50 -5.74 -18.77
N PRO A 85 -17.59 -5.65 -17.44
CA PRO A 85 -18.28 -4.53 -16.81
C PRO A 85 -17.48 -3.24 -16.95
N LEU A 86 -17.90 -2.42 -17.89
CA LEU A 86 -17.32 -1.11 -18.19
C LEU A 86 -18.18 -0.01 -17.56
N LEU A 87 -17.54 0.99 -16.99
CA LEU A 87 -18.16 2.21 -16.48
C LEU A 87 -17.49 3.42 -17.11
N GLY A 88 -18.28 4.40 -17.53
CA GLY A 88 -17.78 5.59 -18.23
C GLY A 88 -17.87 5.43 -19.74
N SER A 89 -17.12 6.26 -20.45
CA SER A 89 -17.14 6.28 -21.92
C SER A 89 -16.16 5.24 -22.51
N LYS A 90 -16.64 4.39 -23.38
CA LYS A 90 -15.78 3.46 -24.15
C LYS A 90 -14.78 4.18 -25.06
N ASP A 91 -15.05 5.45 -25.38
CA ASP A 91 -14.20 6.27 -26.23
C ASP A 91 -13.10 7.03 -25.44
N ALA A 92 -13.10 6.88 -24.10
CA ALA A 92 -12.10 7.53 -23.25
C ALA A 92 -10.69 7.02 -23.57
N LYS A 93 -9.75 7.95 -23.66
CA LYS A 93 -8.35 7.65 -24.06
C LYS A 93 -7.48 7.09 -22.93
N ILE A 94 -8.04 6.98 -21.74
CA ILE A 94 -7.37 6.40 -20.58
C ILE A 94 -8.28 5.32 -20.00
N ALA A 95 -7.69 4.19 -19.61
CA ALA A 95 -8.43 3.12 -18.95
C ALA A 95 -7.82 2.78 -17.59
N ILE A 96 -8.69 2.41 -16.67
CA ILE A 96 -8.35 1.76 -15.40
C ILE A 96 -9.00 0.38 -15.42
N ILE A 97 -8.19 -0.67 -15.27
CA ILE A 97 -8.68 -2.04 -15.11
C ILE A 97 -8.42 -2.44 -13.66
N GLU A 98 -9.47 -2.65 -12.88
CA GLU A 98 -9.39 -3.11 -11.50
C GLU A 98 -9.48 -4.64 -11.44
N PHE A 99 -8.53 -5.29 -10.78
CA PHE A 99 -8.63 -6.70 -10.36
C PHE A 99 -9.06 -6.71 -8.90
N SER A 100 -10.24 -7.26 -8.64
CA SER A 100 -10.95 -7.06 -7.37
C SER A 100 -11.52 -8.37 -6.80
N ASP A 101 -11.80 -8.34 -5.50
CA ASP A 101 -12.36 -9.46 -4.75
C ASP A 101 -13.44 -8.89 -3.81
N PHE A 102 -14.66 -9.36 -3.95
CA PHE A 102 -15.81 -8.84 -3.20
C PHE A 102 -15.72 -9.10 -1.69
N GLN A 103 -14.93 -10.10 -1.27
CA GLN A 103 -14.74 -10.39 0.16
C GLN A 103 -13.55 -9.63 0.75
N CYS A 104 -12.71 -9.01 -0.09
CA CYS A 104 -11.48 -8.33 0.33
C CYS A 104 -11.78 -6.98 1.03
N PRO A 105 -11.36 -6.80 2.29
CA PRO A 105 -11.61 -5.54 2.99
C PRO A 105 -10.90 -4.34 2.34
N TYR A 106 -9.78 -4.56 1.67
CA TYR A 106 -9.06 -3.50 0.95
C TYR A 106 -9.82 -3.07 -0.31
N CYS A 107 -10.49 -4.01 -1.02
CA CYS A 107 -11.34 -3.68 -2.17
C CYS A 107 -12.55 -2.84 -1.72
N LYS A 108 -13.19 -3.25 -0.62
CA LYS A 108 -14.26 -2.44 -0.01
C LYS A 108 -13.75 -1.03 0.35
N ARG A 109 -12.59 -0.94 1.02
CA ARG A 109 -12.03 0.37 1.40
C ARG A 109 -11.79 1.26 0.18
N PHE A 110 -11.24 0.71 -0.89
CA PHE A 110 -11.03 1.44 -2.15
C PHE A 110 -12.38 1.92 -2.72
N THR A 111 -13.36 1.04 -2.78
CA THR A 111 -14.73 1.36 -3.28
C THR A 111 -15.35 2.50 -2.47
N ASP A 112 -15.22 2.48 -1.15
CA ASP A 112 -15.83 3.49 -0.26
C ASP A 112 -15.08 4.84 -0.28
N SER A 113 -13.87 4.89 -0.82
CA SER A 113 -13.01 6.08 -0.73
C SER A 113 -12.55 6.58 -2.11
N ALA A 114 -11.40 6.11 -2.60
CA ALA A 114 -10.78 6.62 -3.82
C ALA A 114 -11.64 6.40 -5.06
N PHE A 115 -12.35 5.27 -5.16
CA PHE A 115 -13.22 4.97 -6.31
C PHE A 115 -14.29 6.06 -6.51
N LYS A 116 -14.92 6.53 -5.43
CA LYS A 116 -15.96 7.58 -5.52
C LYS A 116 -15.42 8.86 -6.17
N GLN A 117 -14.22 9.27 -5.77
CA GLN A 117 -13.57 10.46 -6.32
C GLN A 117 -13.11 10.25 -7.78
N ILE A 118 -12.59 9.06 -8.10
CA ILE A 118 -12.23 8.68 -9.47
C ILE A 118 -13.48 8.69 -10.34
N LYS A 119 -14.58 8.12 -9.85
CA LYS A 119 -15.86 8.08 -10.57
C LYS A 119 -16.32 9.50 -10.89
N GLU A 120 -16.44 10.34 -9.87
CA GLU A 120 -16.92 11.73 -10.01
C GLU A 120 -16.06 12.58 -10.94
N ASN A 121 -14.73 12.51 -10.81
CA ASN A 121 -13.82 13.45 -11.47
C ASN A 121 -13.34 12.98 -12.85
N TYR A 122 -13.40 11.67 -13.12
CA TYR A 122 -12.82 11.09 -14.33
C TYR A 122 -13.78 10.19 -15.12
N ILE A 123 -14.52 9.30 -14.44
CA ILE A 123 -15.38 8.33 -15.14
C ILE A 123 -16.65 9.03 -15.62
N ASP A 124 -17.38 9.71 -14.74
CA ASP A 124 -18.64 10.40 -15.05
C ASP A 124 -18.41 11.59 -16.01
N THR A 125 -17.18 12.11 -16.06
CA THR A 125 -16.80 13.19 -16.99
C THR A 125 -16.31 12.65 -18.36
N GLY A 126 -16.30 11.33 -18.55
CA GLY A 126 -15.91 10.69 -19.82
C GLY A 126 -14.40 10.68 -20.09
N LYS A 127 -13.56 11.05 -19.11
CA LYS A 127 -12.10 11.10 -19.29
C LYS A 127 -11.45 9.72 -19.17
N VAL A 128 -12.08 8.81 -18.43
CA VAL A 128 -11.56 7.48 -18.11
C VAL A 128 -12.65 6.44 -18.32
N GLN A 129 -12.29 5.34 -18.96
CA GLN A 129 -13.08 4.12 -18.95
C GLN A 129 -12.56 3.21 -17.81
N TYR A 130 -13.50 2.67 -17.05
CA TYR A 130 -13.18 1.85 -15.87
C TYR A 130 -13.75 0.46 -16.07
N ILE A 131 -12.89 -0.56 -15.94
CA ILE A 131 -13.25 -1.95 -16.20
C ILE A 131 -12.97 -2.75 -14.94
N ALA A 132 -13.95 -3.54 -14.51
CA ALA A 132 -13.75 -4.45 -13.39
C ALA A 132 -13.43 -5.86 -13.91
N ARG A 133 -12.46 -6.52 -13.27
CA ARG A 133 -12.11 -7.92 -13.49
C ARG A 133 -12.06 -8.64 -12.15
N ASP A 134 -12.46 -9.88 -12.16
CA ASP A 134 -12.55 -10.69 -10.94
C ASP A 134 -11.18 -11.29 -10.57
N PHE A 135 -10.84 -11.21 -9.28
CA PHE A 135 -9.62 -11.84 -8.76
C PHE A 135 -9.89 -12.44 -7.37
N PRO A 136 -10.80 -13.43 -7.29
CA PRO A 136 -11.15 -14.02 -5.99
C PRO A 136 -9.94 -14.72 -5.38
N LEU A 137 -9.57 -14.30 -4.17
CA LEU A 137 -8.42 -14.85 -3.45
C LEU A 137 -8.81 -16.20 -2.84
N SER A 138 -7.95 -17.19 -2.93
CA SER A 138 -8.25 -18.58 -2.53
C SER A 138 -8.64 -18.76 -1.06
N PHE A 139 -8.22 -17.83 -0.19
CA PHE A 139 -8.56 -17.82 1.23
C PHE A 139 -9.86 -17.06 1.55
N HIS A 140 -10.52 -16.50 0.55
CA HIS A 140 -11.81 -15.83 0.65
C HIS A 140 -12.93 -16.75 0.14
N ALA A 141 -13.47 -17.57 1.02
CA ALA A 141 -14.40 -18.64 0.67
C ALA A 141 -15.66 -18.18 -0.07
N LYS A 142 -16.06 -16.91 0.06
CA LYS A 142 -17.26 -16.35 -0.56
C LYS A 142 -16.96 -15.53 -1.83
N ALA A 143 -15.71 -15.27 -2.14
CA ALA A 143 -15.33 -14.37 -3.23
C ALA A 143 -15.76 -14.89 -4.60
N MET A 144 -15.60 -16.19 -4.85
CA MET A 144 -15.98 -16.82 -6.14
C MET A 144 -17.50 -16.69 -6.38
N GLY A 145 -18.33 -17.02 -5.38
CA GLY A 145 -19.80 -16.91 -5.50
C GLY A 145 -20.25 -15.46 -5.73
N ALA A 146 -19.61 -14.50 -5.06
CA ALA A 146 -19.91 -13.07 -5.24
C ALA A 146 -19.53 -12.58 -6.66
N ALA A 147 -18.38 -13.03 -7.18
CA ALA A 147 -17.93 -12.71 -8.55
C ALA A 147 -18.92 -13.26 -9.59
N ILE A 148 -19.36 -14.52 -9.40
CA ILE A 148 -20.38 -15.14 -10.27
C ILE A 148 -21.67 -14.31 -10.23
N ALA A 149 -22.16 -13.91 -9.03
CA ALA A 149 -23.37 -13.11 -8.89
C ALA A 149 -23.25 -11.76 -9.62
N ALA A 150 -22.11 -11.09 -9.48
CA ALA A 150 -21.86 -9.81 -10.18
C ALA A 150 -21.84 -10.03 -11.70
N THR A 151 -21.17 -11.08 -12.19
CA THR A 151 -21.13 -11.42 -13.62
C THR A 151 -22.53 -11.76 -14.15
N CYS A 152 -23.34 -12.50 -13.39
CA CYS A 152 -24.74 -12.81 -13.80
C CYS A 152 -25.60 -11.56 -13.88
N SER A 153 -25.38 -10.58 -13.01
CA SER A 153 -26.10 -9.30 -13.09
C SER A 153 -25.66 -8.46 -14.29
N LEU A 154 -24.42 -8.64 -14.79
CA LEU A 154 -23.94 -7.96 -15.99
C LEU A 154 -24.82 -8.27 -17.21
N HIS A 155 -25.25 -9.52 -17.36
CA HIS A 155 -26.12 -9.97 -18.45
C HIS A 155 -27.48 -9.25 -18.47
N GLN A 156 -27.83 -8.61 -17.35
CA GLN A 156 -29.05 -7.83 -17.20
C GLN A 156 -28.75 -6.34 -16.92
N ASN A 157 -27.57 -5.87 -17.36
CA ASN A 157 -27.11 -4.47 -17.25
C ASN A 157 -27.07 -3.93 -15.81
N SER A 158 -26.87 -4.80 -14.82
CA SER A 158 -26.95 -4.44 -13.40
C SER A 158 -25.67 -4.75 -12.60
N TYR A 159 -24.53 -4.88 -13.29
CA TYR A 159 -23.26 -5.19 -12.63
C TYR A 159 -22.90 -4.16 -11.55
N TRP A 160 -22.95 -2.86 -11.90
CA TRP A 160 -22.47 -1.81 -10.98
C TRP A 160 -23.37 -1.69 -9.75
N PRO A 161 -24.71 -1.69 -9.87
CA PRO A 161 -25.59 -1.78 -8.69
C PRO A 161 -25.37 -3.04 -7.87
N MET A 162 -25.19 -4.20 -8.51
CA MET A 162 -24.90 -5.46 -7.80
C MET A 162 -23.55 -5.35 -7.06
N ARG A 163 -22.51 -4.82 -7.71
CA ARG A 163 -21.20 -4.58 -7.10
C ARG A 163 -21.32 -3.74 -5.82
N ASP A 164 -22.09 -2.67 -5.88
CA ASP A 164 -22.30 -1.78 -4.72
C ASP A 164 -22.99 -2.52 -3.57
N MET A 165 -24.00 -3.37 -3.87
CA MET A 165 -24.69 -4.18 -2.87
C MET A 165 -23.75 -5.21 -2.23
N LEU A 166 -22.94 -5.90 -3.04
CA LEU A 166 -21.99 -6.90 -2.53
C LEU A 166 -20.94 -6.26 -1.61
N PHE A 167 -20.35 -5.11 -2.01
CA PHE A 167 -19.38 -4.42 -1.17
C PHE A 167 -20.01 -3.80 0.09
N SER A 168 -21.28 -3.42 0.02
CA SER A 168 -22.00 -2.91 1.20
C SER A 168 -22.28 -4.01 2.23
N ASN A 169 -22.36 -5.27 1.79
CA ASN A 169 -22.74 -6.41 2.62
C ASN A 169 -21.68 -7.52 2.66
N VAL A 170 -20.39 -7.14 2.70
CA VAL A 170 -19.24 -8.09 2.64
C VAL A 170 -19.36 -9.22 3.68
N LYS A 171 -19.92 -8.94 4.86
CA LYS A 171 -20.05 -9.93 5.94
C LYS A 171 -21.10 -10.99 5.65
N ASP A 172 -22.08 -10.66 4.83
CA ASP A 172 -23.27 -11.47 4.56
C ASP A 172 -23.21 -12.17 3.19
N LEU A 173 -22.06 -12.11 2.50
CA LEU A 173 -21.86 -12.73 1.19
C LEU A 173 -22.26 -14.22 1.21
N GLY A 174 -23.10 -14.61 0.25
CA GLY A 174 -23.65 -15.96 0.13
C GLY A 174 -24.94 -15.96 -0.67
N ASP A 175 -25.46 -17.15 -0.96
CA ASP A 175 -26.61 -17.33 -1.86
C ASP A 175 -27.83 -16.52 -1.44
N GLU A 176 -28.07 -16.38 -0.14
CA GLU A 176 -29.18 -15.60 0.40
C GLU A 176 -29.05 -14.12 0.00
N LEU A 177 -27.86 -13.55 0.18
CA LEU A 177 -27.61 -12.16 -0.22
C LEU A 177 -27.71 -12.00 -1.74
N TYR A 178 -27.21 -12.95 -2.52
CA TYR A 178 -27.25 -12.85 -3.98
C TYR A 178 -28.66 -12.86 -4.52
N UNK A 179 -29.45 -13.63 -3.99
CA UNK A 179 -30.66 -13.68 -4.33
C UNK A 179 -31.39 -12.56 -4.00
N LYS A 180 -31.26 -12.02 -2.72
CA LYS A 180 -31.88 -10.81 -2.25
C LYS A 180 -31.48 -9.60 -3.14
N ALA A 181 -30.20 -9.45 -3.42
CA ALA A 181 -29.70 -8.37 -4.26
C ALA A 181 -30.32 -8.42 -5.67
N ALA A 182 -30.43 -9.59 -6.27
CA ALA A 182 -31.08 -9.73 -7.57
C ALA A 182 -32.55 -9.29 -7.53
N THR A 183 -33.26 -9.61 -6.44
CA THR A 183 -34.66 -9.17 -6.23
C THR A 183 -34.73 -7.64 -6.08
N ASP A 184 -33.89 -7.06 -5.21
CA ASP A 184 -33.88 -5.62 -4.94
C ASP A 184 -33.55 -4.82 -6.22
N LEU A 185 -32.72 -5.40 -7.11
CA LEU A 185 -32.36 -4.81 -8.40
C LEU A 185 -33.38 -5.11 -9.52
N SER A 186 -34.47 -5.80 -9.19
CA SER A 186 -35.55 -6.16 -10.14
C SER A 186 -35.04 -7.00 -11.32
N LEU A 187 -34.06 -7.87 -11.08
CA LEU A 187 -33.54 -8.76 -12.13
C LEU A 187 -34.55 -9.90 -12.40
N ASN A 188 -34.49 -10.45 -13.60
CA ASN A 188 -35.18 -11.70 -13.91
C ASN A 188 -34.54 -12.83 -13.08
N LEU A 189 -35.22 -13.27 -12.05
CA LEU A 189 -34.70 -14.25 -11.10
C LEU A 189 -34.48 -15.63 -11.73
N GLU A 190 -35.32 -16.01 -12.72
CA GLU A 190 -35.14 -17.28 -13.42
C GLU A 190 -33.82 -17.30 -14.20
N GLU A 191 -33.58 -16.25 -14.97
CA GLU A 191 -32.33 -16.07 -15.72
C GLU A 191 -31.11 -15.96 -14.78
N PHE A 192 -31.24 -15.17 -13.71
CA PHE A 192 -30.17 -14.99 -12.72
C PHE A 192 -29.81 -16.33 -12.08
N ASN A 193 -30.80 -17.10 -11.61
CA ASN A 193 -30.58 -18.39 -10.96
C ASN A 193 -30.01 -19.45 -11.93
N LYS A 194 -30.41 -19.40 -13.19
CA LYS A 194 -29.83 -20.24 -14.24
C LYS A 194 -28.34 -19.89 -14.45
N CYS A 195 -28.05 -18.59 -14.56
CA CYS A 195 -26.69 -18.08 -14.71
C CYS A 195 -25.79 -18.47 -13.53
N MET A 196 -26.27 -18.32 -12.30
CA MET A 196 -25.53 -18.68 -11.08
C MET A 196 -25.06 -20.14 -11.07
N LYS A 197 -25.75 -21.02 -11.83
CA LYS A 197 -25.44 -22.45 -11.90
C LYS A 197 -24.62 -22.81 -13.15
N ASP A 198 -24.34 -21.88 -14.03
CA ASP A 198 -23.65 -22.10 -15.29
C ASP A 198 -22.13 -22.16 -15.05
N UNK A 199 -21.59 -22.95 -15.29
CA UNK A 199 -20.37 -23.12 -15.15
C UNK A 199 -19.56 -22.29 -15.90
N SER A 200 -19.99 -22.01 -17.18
CA SER A 200 -19.23 -21.10 -18.04
C SER A 200 -18.91 -19.76 -17.36
N ILE A 201 -19.77 -19.30 -16.47
CA ILE A 201 -19.57 -18.06 -15.67
C ILE A 201 -18.41 -18.24 -14.68
N ALA A 202 -18.38 -19.36 -13.98
CA ALA A 202 -17.24 -19.68 -13.09
C ALA A 202 -15.91 -19.70 -13.88
N ASN A 203 -15.94 -20.27 -15.10
CA ASN A 203 -14.76 -20.32 -15.98
C ASN A 203 -14.32 -18.91 -16.38
N LYS A 204 -15.28 -18.00 -16.62
CA LYS A 204 -14.96 -16.59 -16.93
C LYS A 204 -14.23 -15.92 -15.76
N VAL A 205 -14.70 -16.12 -14.53
CA VAL A 205 -14.04 -15.61 -13.32
C VAL A 205 -12.62 -16.19 -13.20
N GLU A 206 -12.46 -17.49 -13.48
CA GLU A 206 -11.12 -18.14 -13.46
C GLU A 206 -10.20 -17.62 -14.57
N GLN A 207 -10.74 -17.24 -15.73
CA GLN A 207 -9.98 -16.61 -16.80
C GLN A 207 -9.43 -15.24 -16.34
N ASP A 208 -10.25 -14.44 -15.69
CA ASP A 208 -9.82 -13.16 -15.11
C ASP A 208 -8.71 -13.36 -14.06
N LEU A 209 -8.90 -14.34 -13.18
CA LEU A 209 -7.89 -14.71 -12.17
C LEU A 209 -6.58 -15.14 -12.84
N THR A 210 -6.66 -15.96 -13.89
CA THR A 210 -5.50 -16.45 -14.64
C THR A 210 -4.79 -15.29 -15.33
N LEU A 211 -5.54 -14.42 -15.98
CA LEU A 211 -5.00 -13.21 -16.61
C LEU A 211 -4.26 -12.34 -15.58
N GLY A 212 -4.91 -12.05 -14.46
CA GLY A 212 -4.27 -11.25 -13.41
C GLY A 212 -2.95 -11.86 -12.93
N LYS A 213 -2.95 -13.17 -12.70
CA LYS A 213 -1.72 -13.91 -12.31
C LYS A 213 -0.61 -13.78 -13.37
N SER A 214 -0.96 -13.90 -14.65
CA SER A 214 0.00 -13.78 -15.76
C SER A 214 0.60 -12.37 -15.84
N LEU A 215 -0.14 -11.36 -15.42
CA LEU A 215 0.29 -9.96 -15.36
C LEU A 215 1.06 -9.62 -14.06
N GLY A 216 1.32 -10.62 -13.23
CA GLY A 216 2.07 -10.43 -11.99
C GLY A 216 1.25 -9.94 -10.80
N ILE A 217 -0.08 -9.91 -10.92
CA ILE A 217 -0.96 -9.52 -9.81
C ILE A 217 -0.95 -10.63 -8.75
N ARG A 218 -0.77 -10.24 -7.50
CA ARG A 218 -0.65 -11.17 -6.35
C ARG A 218 -1.65 -10.87 -5.24
N GLY A 219 -2.46 -9.82 -5.38
CA GLY A 219 -3.44 -9.42 -4.36
C GLY A 219 -4.37 -8.33 -4.85
N THR A 220 -5.40 -8.06 -4.06
CA THR A 220 -6.48 -7.15 -4.42
C THR A 220 -6.64 -5.99 -3.42
N PRO A 221 -7.12 -4.83 -3.87
CA PRO A 221 -7.29 -4.48 -5.28
C PRO A 221 -5.95 -4.24 -5.98
N SER A 222 -5.86 -4.52 -7.27
CA SER A 222 -4.73 -4.13 -8.11
C SER A 222 -5.27 -3.52 -9.40
N PHE A 223 -4.54 -2.58 -9.96
CA PHE A 223 -5.02 -1.80 -11.10
C PHE A 223 -3.99 -1.77 -12.21
N LEU A 224 -4.44 -1.90 -13.45
CA LEU A 224 -3.67 -1.52 -14.62
C LEU A 224 -4.22 -0.17 -15.10
N ILE A 225 -3.35 0.81 -15.28
CA ILE A 225 -3.74 2.17 -15.70
C ILE A 225 -2.86 2.58 -16.87
N GLY A 226 -3.47 2.92 -17.99
CA GLY A 226 -2.72 3.27 -19.19
C GLY A 226 -3.57 4.01 -20.22
N ARG A 227 -2.93 4.37 -21.33
CA ARG A 227 -3.64 4.94 -22.47
C ARG A 227 -4.30 3.85 -23.29
N VAL A 228 -5.34 4.22 -24.00
CA VAL A 228 -6.04 3.35 -24.97
C VAL A 228 -5.69 3.81 -26.38
N GLU A 229 -5.04 2.93 -27.14
CA GLU A 229 -4.69 3.17 -28.54
C GLU A 229 -5.05 1.92 -29.36
N ASN A 230 -5.90 2.06 -30.36
CA ASN A 230 -6.34 0.94 -31.23
C ASN A 230 -6.88 -0.25 -30.40
N ASP A 231 -7.73 0.02 -29.43
CA ASP A 231 -8.33 -0.97 -28.53
C ASP A 231 -7.30 -1.76 -27.70
N GLN A 232 -6.09 -1.21 -27.54
CA GLN A 232 -5.05 -1.77 -26.69
C GLN A 232 -4.79 -0.84 -25.50
N LEU A 233 -4.54 -1.42 -24.34
CA LEU A 233 -4.03 -0.68 -23.20
C LEU A 233 -2.50 -0.58 -23.36
N VAL A 234 -2.01 0.63 -23.63
CA VAL A 234 -0.62 0.89 -24.02
C VAL A 234 0.20 1.23 -22.77
N GLU A 235 1.30 0.51 -22.62
CA GLU A 235 2.29 0.70 -21.53
C GLU A 235 1.64 0.90 -20.17
N PRO A 236 0.73 -0.01 -19.76
CA PRO A 236 0.02 0.19 -18.51
C PRO A 236 0.94 0.12 -17.29
N GLN A 237 0.67 0.98 -16.32
CA GLN A 237 1.34 0.96 -15.02
C GLN A 237 0.49 0.18 -14.03
N ILE A 238 1.16 -0.61 -13.15
CA ILE A 238 0.47 -1.34 -12.10
C ILE A 238 0.43 -0.48 -10.83
N VAL A 239 -0.78 -0.30 -10.30
CA VAL A 239 -0.99 0.27 -8.96
C VAL A 239 -1.52 -0.84 -8.05
N VAL A 240 -0.85 -1.11 -6.94
CA VAL A 240 -1.19 -2.21 -6.04
C VAL A 240 -1.80 -1.67 -4.74
N GLY A 241 -2.90 -2.30 -4.33
CA GLY A 241 -3.57 -2.02 -3.06
C GLY A 241 -4.52 -0.84 -3.11
N ALA A 242 -5.27 -0.67 -2.03
CA ALA A 242 -6.25 0.42 -1.86
C ALA A 242 -5.53 1.75 -1.59
N GLN A 243 -4.88 2.28 -2.62
CA GLN A 243 -4.16 3.56 -2.56
C GLN A 243 -5.13 4.72 -2.40
N ARG A 244 -4.61 5.84 -1.87
CA ARG A 244 -5.39 7.09 -1.75
C ARG A 244 -5.64 7.70 -3.13
N TYR A 245 -6.74 8.43 -3.27
CA TYR A 245 -7.15 9.10 -4.51
C TYR A 245 -5.98 9.88 -5.18
N ALA A 246 -5.17 10.59 -4.39
CA ALA A 246 -4.05 11.39 -4.90
C ALA A 246 -3.05 10.59 -5.74
N VAL A 247 -2.90 9.28 -5.49
CA VAL A 247 -2.03 8.41 -6.30
C VAL A 247 -2.62 8.24 -7.70
N PHE A 248 -3.91 7.94 -7.78
CA PHE A 248 -4.63 7.81 -9.06
C PHE A 248 -4.65 9.14 -9.81
N GLU A 249 -5.00 10.21 -9.12
CA GLU A 249 -5.07 11.56 -9.68
C GLU A 249 -3.73 11.97 -10.32
N SER A 250 -2.63 11.75 -9.62
CA SER A 250 -1.28 12.06 -10.13
C SER A 250 -0.99 11.30 -11.43
N LEU A 251 -1.31 10.01 -11.47
CA LEU A 251 -1.09 9.16 -12.63
C LEU A 251 -1.99 9.56 -13.81
N LEU A 252 -3.28 9.78 -13.52
CA LEU A 252 -4.23 10.24 -14.54
C LEU A 252 -3.88 11.62 -15.10
N UNK A 253 -3.41 12.41 -14.32
CA UNK A 253 -3.03 13.54 -14.68
C UNK A 253 -1.95 13.50 -15.50
N GLN A 254 -0.82 12.62 -15.33
CA GLN A 254 0.35 12.41 -16.23
C GLN A 254 -0.08 11.91 -17.62
N LEU A 255 -0.93 10.89 -17.64
CA LEU A 255 -1.42 10.28 -18.89
C LEU A 255 -2.17 11.30 -19.77
N SER A 256 -3.00 12.15 -19.14
CA SER A 256 -3.76 13.19 -19.87
C SER A 256 -2.85 14.26 -20.49
N ASN A 257 -1.74 14.58 -19.86
CA ASN A 257 -0.80 15.60 -20.36
C ASN A 257 0.09 15.06 -21.49
N SER A 258 0.46 13.80 -21.44
CA SER A 258 1.26 13.16 -22.51
C SER A 258 0.49 13.06 -23.83
N ASP A 259 -0.84 13.05 -23.77
CA ASP A 259 -1.71 13.04 -24.95
C ASP A 259 -1.72 14.41 -25.69
N LYS A 260 -1.50 15.51 -24.95
CA LYS A 260 -1.48 16.88 -25.50
C LYS A 260 -0.13 17.25 -26.14
N ALA A 261 0.91 16.43 -25.91
CA ALA A 261 2.27 16.68 -26.38
C ALA A 261 2.59 15.96 -27.71
N LYS A 262 1.65 15.17 -28.23
CA LYS A 262 1.72 14.52 -29.56
C LYS A 262 0.85 15.26 -30.56
#